data_e2c335c7e9c7b7e84707dca38a323315
#
_entry.id   e2c335c7e9c7b7e84707dca38a323315
#
_cell.length_a   1.000
_cell.length_b   1.000
_cell.length_c   1.000
_cell.angle_alpha   90.00
_cell.angle_beta   90.00
_cell.angle_gamma   90.00
#
_symmetry.space_group_name_H-M   'P 1'
#
loop_
_entity.id
_entity.type
_entity.pdbx_description
1 polymer ?
#
loop_
_entity_poly.entity_id
_entity_poly.type
_entity_poly.pdbx_seq_one_letter_code
_entity_poly.pdbx_strand_id
1 'polypeptide(L)'
;MKKKVLSAVLAATMVAGMMGNVVSVSAEEKYDLTLYSINTTDPDFDDWLANVEEATGLNINVIAAPTDSDTRQQKITTILSTGDSSVDIVEINDEMSAAFKNSGWLESLNDTVMTDDIIDQFAQGYIANMITDKDGNIIGVPGYSGYLAFWVNQEIMDEVGIESIDTKEDFMKYMEAVSKDGRYGYGGSWEKTYVFNELA
;
A
#
# COMPACT_ATOMS: atom_id res chain seq x y z
N MET A 1 32.10 -41.47 38.32
CA MET A 1 31.04 -40.92 39.20
C MET A 1 30.87 -39.39 39.05
N LYS A 2 31.94 -38.59 38.89
CA LYS A 2 31.85 -37.10 38.84
C LYS A 2 31.10 -36.52 37.64
N LYS A 3 31.09 -37.17 36.48
CA LYS A 3 30.36 -36.67 35.26
C LYS A 3 28.82 -36.84 35.31
N LYS A 4 28.32 -37.84 36.03
CA LYS A 4 26.88 -38.06 36.19
C LYS A 4 26.22 -37.12 37.20
N VAL A 5 26.97 -36.66 38.18
CA VAL A 5 26.48 -35.67 39.15
C VAL A 5 26.38 -34.28 38.54
N LEU A 6 27.32 -33.93 37.65
CA LEU A 6 27.29 -32.63 36.97
C LEU A 6 26.09 -32.48 36.00
N SER A 7 25.73 -33.58 35.32
CA SER A 7 24.54 -33.57 34.44
C SER A 7 23.21 -33.48 35.19
N ALA A 8 23.14 -34.07 36.38
CA ALA A 8 21.95 -34.00 37.24
C ALA A 8 21.76 -32.62 37.86
N VAL A 9 22.84 -31.91 38.19
CA VAL A 9 22.76 -30.54 38.71
C VAL A 9 22.37 -29.53 37.61
N LEU A 10 22.85 -29.73 36.38
CA LEU A 10 22.44 -28.86 35.25
C LEU A 10 20.97 -29.06 34.90
N ALA A 11 20.43 -30.28 34.94
CA ALA A 11 19.02 -30.56 34.70
C ALA A 11 18.12 -29.98 35.81
N ALA A 12 18.55 -30.03 37.06
CA ALA A 12 17.77 -29.47 38.17
C ALA A 12 17.72 -27.94 38.16
N THR A 13 18.78 -27.26 37.69
CA THR A 13 18.78 -25.80 37.55
C THR A 13 17.90 -25.32 36.38
N MET A 14 17.74 -26.08 35.29
CA MET A 14 16.80 -25.73 34.21
C MET A 14 15.34 -25.91 34.65
N VAL A 15 15.01 -26.90 35.47
CA VAL A 15 13.64 -27.09 35.96
C VAL A 15 13.26 -26.05 37.04
N ALA A 16 14.22 -25.61 37.87
CA ALA A 16 13.96 -24.57 38.88
C ALA A 16 13.83 -23.15 38.23
N GLY A 17 14.40 -22.91 37.03
CA GLY A 17 14.26 -21.67 36.32
C GLY A 17 12.91 -21.53 35.61
N MET A 18 12.15 -22.62 35.40
CA MET A 18 10.83 -22.60 34.74
C MET A 18 9.64 -22.42 35.69
N MET A 19 9.88 -22.44 37.04
CA MET A 19 8.77 -22.24 37.97
C MET A 19 8.65 -20.82 38.56
N GLY A 20 9.41 -19.87 38.05
CA GLY A 20 9.51 -18.53 38.62
C GLY A 20 8.88 -17.39 37.88
N ASN A 21 8.36 -17.58 36.64
CA ASN A 21 7.59 -16.60 35.92
C ASN A 21 6.39 -17.30 35.28
N VAL A 22 5.27 -17.31 35.97
CA VAL A 22 3.98 -17.26 35.25
C VAL A 22 3.94 -15.86 34.66
N VAL A 23 4.59 -15.68 33.50
CA VAL A 23 4.18 -14.67 32.57
C VAL A 23 2.72 -15.02 32.33
N SER A 24 1.78 -14.20 32.82
CA SER A 24 0.43 -14.21 32.31
C SER A 24 0.62 -14.05 30.81
N VAL A 25 0.43 -15.15 30.07
CA VAL A 25 0.19 -15.11 28.66
C VAL A 25 -1.08 -14.28 28.59
N SER A 26 -0.93 -12.99 28.30
CA SER A 26 -2.00 -12.17 27.80
C SER A 26 -2.61 -13.03 26.68
N ALA A 27 -3.89 -13.33 26.79
CA ALA A 27 -4.57 -14.02 25.70
C ALA A 27 -4.17 -13.26 24.43
N GLU A 28 -3.46 -13.91 23.54
CA GLU A 28 -3.10 -13.34 22.24
C GLU A 28 -4.43 -12.94 21.64
N GLU A 29 -4.64 -11.65 21.42
CA GLU A 29 -5.88 -11.18 20.76
C GLU A 29 -5.95 -11.95 19.46
N LYS A 30 -6.94 -12.81 19.35
CA LYS A 30 -7.12 -13.64 18.17
C LYS A 30 -7.82 -12.80 17.12
N TYR A 31 -7.05 -12.31 16.19
CA TYR A 31 -7.58 -11.64 15.01
C TYR A 31 -8.10 -12.68 13.99
N ASP A 32 -9.13 -12.31 13.27
CA ASP A 32 -9.71 -13.14 12.20
C ASP A 32 -8.87 -13.02 10.93
N LEU A 33 -8.30 -11.84 10.66
CA LEU A 33 -7.37 -11.60 9.57
C LEU A 33 -6.40 -10.45 9.87
N THR A 34 -5.30 -10.40 9.12
CA THR A 34 -4.27 -9.37 9.21
C THR A 34 -4.17 -8.59 7.90
N LEU A 35 -4.36 -7.28 8.00
CA LEU A 35 -4.19 -6.31 6.91
C LEU A 35 -2.82 -5.61 7.03
N TYR A 36 -2.01 -5.67 5.98
CA TYR A 36 -0.80 -4.85 5.86
C TYR A 36 -1.11 -3.60 5.04
N SER A 37 -1.27 -2.45 5.72
CA SER A 37 -1.82 -1.23 5.13
C SER A 37 -0.77 -0.13 4.94
N ILE A 38 -0.88 0.56 3.81
CA ILE A 38 -0.12 1.78 3.48
C ILE A 38 -0.84 3.06 3.92
N ASN A 39 -2.12 2.96 4.32
CA ASN A 39 -3.00 4.10 4.57
C ASN A 39 -3.25 4.37 6.07
N THR A 40 -2.52 3.71 6.96
CA THR A 40 -2.71 3.83 8.43
C THR A 40 -2.49 5.22 9.00
N THR A 41 -1.92 6.14 8.22
CA THR A 41 -1.73 7.55 8.62
C THR A 41 -2.81 8.49 8.09
N ASP A 42 -3.76 7.98 7.31
CA ASP A 42 -4.87 8.76 6.80
C ASP A 42 -5.82 9.13 7.95
N PRO A 43 -6.31 10.37 8.01
CA PRO A 43 -7.13 10.85 9.13
C PRO A 43 -8.39 10.02 9.39
N ASP A 44 -8.95 9.41 8.35
CA ASP A 44 -10.21 8.65 8.42
C ASP A 44 -9.98 7.13 8.51
N PHE A 45 -8.72 6.67 8.65
CA PHE A 45 -8.41 5.24 8.63
C PHE A 45 -9.05 4.47 9.78
N ASP A 46 -9.01 5.01 10.98
CA ASP A 46 -9.58 4.35 12.17
C ASP A 46 -11.11 4.24 12.06
N ASP A 47 -11.78 5.28 11.56
CA ASP A 47 -13.22 5.28 11.33
C ASP A 47 -13.61 4.28 10.22
N TRP A 48 -12.81 4.23 9.15
CA TRP A 48 -12.98 3.24 8.08
C TRP A 48 -12.84 1.82 8.62
N LEU A 49 -11.79 1.52 9.39
CA LEU A 49 -11.56 0.20 9.98
C LEU A 49 -12.71 -0.22 10.89
N ALA A 50 -13.14 0.67 11.79
CA ALA A 50 -14.27 0.39 12.68
C ALA A 50 -15.56 0.06 11.92
N ASN A 51 -15.85 0.79 10.83
CA ASN A 51 -17.00 0.52 9.97
C ASN A 51 -16.89 -0.84 9.27
N VAL A 52 -15.68 -1.24 8.82
CA VAL A 52 -15.45 -2.55 8.20
C VAL A 52 -15.66 -3.67 9.23
N GLU A 53 -15.09 -3.54 10.42
CA GLU A 53 -15.27 -4.52 11.51
C GLU A 53 -16.74 -4.64 11.92
N GLU A 54 -17.47 -3.53 12.05
CA GLU A 54 -18.91 -3.54 12.34
C GLU A 54 -19.71 -4.24 11.23
N ALA A 55 -19.42 -3.94 9.97
CA ALA A 55 -20.14 -4.48 8.82
C ALA A 55 -19.88 -5.97 8.60
N THR A 56 -18.68 -6.45 8.93
CA THR A 56 -18.24 -7.83 8.67
C THR A 56 -18.32 -8.73 9.90
N GLY A 57 -18.27 -8.15 11.09
CA GLY A 57 -18.12 -8.87 12.36
C GLY A 57 -16.73 -9.49 12.56
N LEU A 58 -15.75 -9.10 11.76
CA LEU A 58 -14.38 -9.58 11.84
C LEU A 58 -13.54 -8.67 12.76
N ASN A 59 -12.58 -9.26 13.47
CA ASN A 59 -11.57 -8.54 14.23
C ASN A 59 -10.28 -8.48 13.39
N ILE A 60 -9.85 -7.29 12.99
CA ILE A 60 -8.79 -7.09 12.00
C ILE A 60 -7.52 -6.57 12.66
N ASN A 61 -6.44 -7.34 12.59
CA ASN A 61 -5.11 -6.87 12.95
C ASN A 61 -4.55 -5.99 11.82
N VAL A 62 -4.10 -4.78 12.14
CA VAL A 62 -3.50 -3.88 11.15
C VAL A 62 -2.00 -3.73 11.40
N ILE A 63 -1.22 -4.03 10.37
CA ILE A 63 0.22 -3.79 10.36
C ILE A 63 0.50 -2.58 9.47
N ALA A 64 1.02 -1.50 10.04
CA ALA A 64 1.40 -0.31 9.29
C ALA A 64 2.61 -0.58 8.39
N ALA A 65 2.46 -0.29 7.11
CA ALA A 65 3.56 -0.35 6.15
C ALA A 65 4.50 0.85 6.33
N PRO A 66 5.80 0.72 5.99
CA PRO A 66 6.72 1.85 5.95
C PRO A 66 6.25 2.92 4.97
N THR A 67 6.47 4.18 5.33
CA THR A 67 6.18 5.34 4.46
C THR A 67 7.14 5.42 3.27
N ASP A 68 8.39 4.97 3.45
CA ASP A 68 9.37 4.89 2.35
C ASP A 68 8.99 3.80 1.35
N SER A 69 8.85 4.19 0.08
CA SER A 69 8.33 3.32 -0.99
C SER A 69 9.24 2.11 -1.26
N ASP A 70 10.56 2.31 -1.32
CA ASP A 70 11.51 1.23 -1.62
C ASP A 70 11.52 0.20 -0.47
N THR A 71 11.53 0.66 0.78
CA THR A 71 11.46 -0.21 1.98
C THR A 71 10.15 -0.98 2.04
N ARG A 72 9.04 -0.31 1.73
CA ARG A 72 7.71 -0.93 1.69
C ARG A 72 7.64 -2.03 0.64
N GLN A 73 8.09 -1.74 -0.59
CA GLN A 73 8.12 -2.73 -1.67
C GLN A 73 8.98 -3.94 -1.33
N GLN A 74 10.16 -3.74 -0.71
CA GLN A 74 11.02 -4.85 -0.27
C GLN A 74 10.35 -5.72 0.79
N LYS A 75 9.66 -5.12 1.77
CA LYS A 75 8.93 -5.86 2.81
C LYS A 75 7.78 -6.67 2.23
N ILE A 76 6.94 -6.06 1.39
CA ILE A 76 5.83 -6.77 0.74
C ILE A 76 6.37 -7.88 -0.15
N THR A 77 7.44 -7.62 -0.93
CA THR A 77 8.11 -8.67 -1.72
C THR A 77 8.53 -9.85 -0.85
N THR A 78 9.09 -9.58 0.33
CA THR A 78 9.51 -10.63 1.25
C THR A 78 8.31 -11.43 1.76
N ILE A 79 7.26 -10.77 2.24
CA ILE A 79 6.02 -11.40 2.72
C ILE A 79 5.46 -12.32 1.64
N LEU A 80 5.23 -11.80 0.44
CA LEU A 80 4.61 -12.55 -0.65
C LEU A 80 5.50 -13.69 -1.18
N SER A 81 6.78 -13.44 -1.39
CA SER A 81 7.68 -14.45 -1.98
C SER A 81 8.01 -15.60 -1.03
N THR A 82 7.93 -15.39 0.27
CA THR A 82 8.13 -16.46 1.27
C THR A 82 6.86 -17.22 1.61
N GLY A 83 5.70 -16.74 1.15
CA GLY A 83 4.40 -17.29 1.52
C GLY A 83 4.13 -17.13 3.02
N ASP A 84 4.48 -15.96 3.58
CA ASP A 84 4.25 -15.66 4.99
C ASP A 84 2.74 -15.58 5.27
N SER A 85 2.24 -16.57 5.99
CA SER A 85 0.82 -16.70 6.33
C SER A 85 0.39 -15.82 7.51
N SER A 86 1.25 -14.95 8.01
CA SER A 86 0.91 -14.00 9.08
C SER A 86 0.17 -12.75 8.54
N VAL A 87 0.10 -12.57 7.21
CA VAL A 87 -0.58 -11.49 6.54
C VAL A 87 -1.56 -12.07 5.52
N ASP A 88 -2.83 -11.70 5.64
CA ASP A 88 -3.90 -12.18 4.75
C ASP A 88 -4.16 -11.21 3.60
N ILE A 89 -4.10 -9.91 3.87
CA ILE A 89 -4.37 -8.85 2.88
C ILE A 89 -3.20 -7.87 2.87
N VAL A 90 -2.71 -7.53 1.67
CA VAL A 90 -1.71 -6.49 1.46
C VAL A 90 -2.26 -5.36 0.61
N GLU A 91 -2.09 -4.14 1.05
CA GLU A 91 -2.32 -2.97 0.19
C GLU A 91 -1.06 -2.68 -0.63
N ILE A 92 -1.24 -2.54 -1.92
CA ILE A 92 -0.18 -2.24 -2.87
C ILE A 92 -0.60 -1.07 -3.77
N ASN A 93 0.37 -0.30 -4.24
CA ASN A 93 0.12 0.72 -5.24
C ASN A 93 0.26 0.14 -6.68
N ASP A 94 0.02 0.96 -7.68
CA ASP A 94 0.09 0.61 -9.09
C ASP A 94 1.47 0.11 -9.53
N GLU A 95 2.56 0.71 -9.03
CA GLU A 95 3.93 0.26 -9.31
C GLU A 95 4.19 -1.16 -8.79
N MET A 96 3.73 -1.45 -7.57
CA MET A 96 3.82 -2.79 -6.98
C MET A 96 2.90 -3.78 -7.70
N SER A 97 1.71 -3.35 -8.11
CA SER A 97 0.81 -4.16 -8.92
C SER A 97 1.48 -4.60 -10.22
N ALA A 98 2.14 -3.68 -10.94
CA ALA A 98 2.89 -4.01 -12.14
C ALA A 98 4.02 -5.03 -11.89
N ALA A 99 4.69 -4.94 -10.73
CA ALA A 99 5.77 -5.86 -10.35
C ALA A 99 5.24 -7.25 -9.94
N PHE A 100 4.09 -7.31 -9.23
CA PHE A 100 3.63 -8.54 -8.59
C PHE A 100 2.57 -9.31 -9.38
N LYS A 101 1.84 -8.68 -10.30
CA LYS A 101 0.72 -9.32 -10.99
C LYS A 101 1.09 -10.60 -11.77
N ASN A 102 2.34 -10.76 -12.16
CA ASN A 102 2.80 -11.96 -12.85
C ASN A 102 3.73 -12.84 -11.98
N SER A 103 3.80 -12.58 -10.68
CA SER A 103 4.66 -13.34 -9.75
C SER A 103 4.08 -14.70 -9.38
N GLY A 104 2.75 -14.84 -9.46
CA GLY A 104 2.03 -16.02 -8.93
C GLY A 104 1.92 -16.02 -7.40
N TRP A 105 2.17 -14.88 -6.74
CA TRP A 105 2.10 -14.76 -5.28
C TRP A 105 0.71 -14.34 -4.77
N LEU A 106 -0.10 -13.74 -5.64
CA LEU A 106 -1.41 -13.20 -5.30
C LEU A 106 -2.50 -14.17 -5.78
N GLU A 107 -3.55 -14.31 -4.96
CA GLU A 107 -4.69 -15.17 -5.25
C GLU A 107 -5.55 -14.57 -6.37
N SER A 108 -6.14 -15.45 -7.20
CA SER A 108 -7.13 -15.05 -8.19
C SER A 108 -8.47 -14.76 -7.54
N LEU A 109 -9.01 -13.59 -7.78
CA LEU A 109 -10.30 -13.13 -7.27
C LEU A 109 -11.44 -13.28 -8.28
N ASN A 110 -11.18 -13.88 -9.44
CA ASN A 110 -12.20 -14.16 -10.46
C ASN A 110 -13.33 -15.00 -9.86
N ASP A 111 -14.57 -14.68 -10.23
CA ASP A 111 -15.78 -15.42 -9.85
C ASP A 111 -16.02 -15.53 -8.33
N THR A 112 -15.17 -14.93 -7.52
CA THR A 112 -15.32 -14.88 -6.05
C THR A 112 -15.67 -13.47 -5.59
N VAL A 113 -14.69 -12.58 -5.50
CA VAL A 113 -14.85 -11.17 -5.13
C VAL A 113 -15.09 -10.31 -6.37
N MET A 114 -14.30 -10.52 -7.42
CA MET A 114 -14.34 -9.73 -8.66
C MET A 114 -15.33 -10.33 -9.66
N THR A 115 -16.62 -10.20 -9.35
CA THR A 115 -17.73 -10.55 -10.25
C THR A 115 -17.94 -9.45 -11.30
N ASP A 116 -18.68 -9.76 -12.38
CA ASP A 116 -18.99 -8.79 -13.43
C ASP A 116 -19.64 -7.51 -12.88
N ASP A 117 -20.56 -7.64 -11.90
CA ASP A 117 -21.23 -6.51 -11.26
C ASP A 117 -20.26 -5.60 -10.48
N ILE A 118 -19.18 -6.16 -9.94
CA ILE A 118 -18.13 -5.38 -9.27
C ILE A 118 -17.20 -4.75 -10.30
N ILE A 119 -16.80 -5.49 -11.34
CA ILE A 119 -15.93 -5.01 -12.40
C ILE A 119 -16.56 -3.83 -13.14
N ASP A 120 -17.86 -3.87 -13.40
CA ASP A 120 -18.61 -2.82 -14.10
C ASP A 120 -18.69 -1.49 -13.33
N GLN A 121 -18.33 -1.48 -12.03
CA GLN A 121 -18.25 -0.24 -11.24
C GLN A 121 -16.97 0.57 -11.50
N PHE A 122 -15.97 -0.03 -12.15
CA PHE A 122 -14.70 0.62 -12.46
C PHE A 122 -14.67 1.14 -13.90
N ALA A 123 -13.78 2.10 -14.15
CA ALA A 123 -13.58 2.63 -15.50
C ALA A 123 -13.17 1.51 -16.46
N GLN A 124 -13.70 1.58 -17.68
CA GLN A 124 -13.43 0.59 -18.72
C GLN A 124 -11.93 0.39 -18.94
N GLY A 125 -11.49 -0.84 -18.92
CA GLY A 125 -10.09 -1.22 -19.11
C GLY A 125 -9.19 -1.05 -17.87
N TYR A 126 -9.69 -0.42 -16.80
CA TYR A 126 -8.88 -0.24 -15.58
C TYR A 126 -8.46 -1.59 -14.98
N ILE A 127 -9.41 -2.48 -14.74
CA ILE A 127 -9.16 -3.81 -14.17
C ILE A 127 -8.20 -4.62 -15.04
N ALA A 128 -8.47 -4.66 -16.36
CA ALA A 128 -7.66 -5.41 -17.31
C ALA A 128 -6.20 -4.92 -17.39
N ASN A 129 -5.98 -3.62 -17.30
CA ASN A 129 -4.65 -3.03 -17.44
C ASN A 129 -3.85 -3.06 -16.13
N MET A 130 -4.51 -2.77 -15.00
CA MET A 130 -3.83 -2.54 -13.72
C MET A 130 -3.64 -3.81 -12.90
N ILE A 131 -4.66 -4.64 -12.78
CA ILE A 131 -4.70 -5.75 -11.83
C ILE A 131 -5.03 -7.11 -12.43
N THR A 132 -5.05 -7.24 -13.75
CA THR A 132 -5.19 -8.54 -14.41
C THR A 132 -3.81 -9.03 -14.85
N ASP A 133 -3.47 -10.26 -14.50
CA ASP A 133 -2.22 -10.89 -14.91
C ASP A 133 -2.28 -11.39 -16.38
N LYS A 134 -1.16 -11.95 -16.87
CA LYS A 134 -1.06 -12.49 -18.24
C LYS A 134 -1.97 -13.70 -18.52
N ASP A 135 -2.44 -14.38 -17.48
CA ASP A 135 -3.27 -15.58 -17.56
C ASP A 135 -4.77 -15.25 -17.38
N GLY A 136 -5.10 -13.96 -17.19
CA GLY A 136 -6.47 -13.47 -17.04
C GLY A 136 -6.98 -13.47 -15.59
N ASN A 137 -6.11 -13.69 -14.60
CA ASN A 137 -6.49 -13.65 -13.20
C ASN A 137 -6.52 -12.21 -12.70
N ILE A 138 -7.61 -11.81 -12.07
CA ILE A 138 -7.73 -10.54 -11.36
C ILE A 138 -7.17 -10.75 -9.95
N ILE A 139 -6.10 -10.06 -9.61
CA ILE A 139 -5.27 -10.32 -8.42
C ILE A 139 -5.51 -9.32 -7.28
N GLY A 140 -6.50 -8.47 -7.39
CA GLY A 140 -6.79 -7.48 -6.37
C GLY A 140 -8.10 -6.76 -6.59
N VAL A 141 -8.49 -5.95 -5.61
CA VAL A 141 -9.63 -5.03 -5.67
C VAL A 141 -9.08 -3.61 -5.59
N PRO A 142 -9.42 -2.70 -6.52
CA PRO A 142 -9.02 -1.31 -6.40
C PRO A 142 -9.64 -0.66 -5.16
N GLY A 143 -8.83 -0.20 -4.23
CA GLY A 143 -9.30 0.48 -3.03
C GLY A 143 -9.66 1.94 -3.31
N TYR A 144 -8.82 2.62 -4.07
CA TYR A 144 -9.10 3.96 -4.56
C TYR A 144 -8.33 4.23 -5.85
N SER A 145 -8.75 5.24 -6.60
CA SER A 145 -8.02 5.70 -7.78
C SER A 145 -7.73 7.20 -7.68
N GLY A 146 -6.52 7.59 -8.03
CA GLY A 146 -6.10 8.98 -8.14
C GLY A 146 -5.70 9.34 -9.56
N TYR A 147 -5.66 10.63 -9.83
CA TYR A 147 -5.17 11.16 -11.10
C TYR A 147 -4.03 12.13 -10.82
N LEU A 148 -2.97 12.03 -11.62
CA LEU A 148 -1.99 13.09 -11.70
C LEU A 148 -2.58 14.21 -12.53
N ALA A 149 -2.54 15.43 -12.01
CA ALA A 149 -3.07 16.60 -12.69
C ALA A 149 -2.16 17.81 -12.42
N PHE A 150 -2.18 18.74 -13.37
CA PHE A 150 -1.58 20.05 -13.14
C PHE A 150 -2.55 20.91 -12.32
N TRP A 151 -2.08 21.39 -11.19
CA TRP A 151 -2.80 22.39 -10.40
C TRP A 151 -2.36 23.76 -10.88
N VAL A 152 -3.29 24.57 -11.29
CA VAL A 152 -3.04 25.95 -11.74
C VAL A 152 -3.59 26.96 -10.74
N ASN A 153 -2.85 28.04 -10.52
CA ASN A 153 -3.35 29.15 -9.75
C ASN A 153 -4.12 30.08 -10.68
N GLN A 154 -5.43 30.15 -10.50
CA GLN A 154 -6.33 30.94 -11.35
C GLN A 154 -6.00 32.44 -11.32
N GLU A 155 -5.62 32.98 -10.14
CA GLU A 155 -5.26 34.41 -10.02
C GLU A 155 -4.04 34.74 -10.90
N ILE A 156 -3.07 33.84 -10.97
CA ILE A 156 -1.88 34.01 -11.82
C ILE A 156 -2.26 33.88 -13.31
N MET A 157 -3.15 32.98 -13.68
CA MET A 157 -3.65 32.86 -15.05
C MET A 157 -4.35 34.14 -15.50
N ASP A 158 -5.20 34.70 -14.64
CA ASP A 158 -5.92 35.94 -14.88
C ASP A 158 -4.94 37.14 -15.01
N GLU A 159 -3.91 37.19 -14.14
CA GLU A 159 -2.85 38.22 -14.18
C GLU A 159 -2.12 38.26 -15.54
N VAL A 160 -1.87 37.10 -16.13
CA VAL A 160 -1.15 36.98 -17.41
C VAL A 160 -2.08 36.88 -18.63
N GLY A 161 -3.41 36.91 -18.42
CA GLY A 161 -4.42 36.91 -19.47
C GLY A 161 -4.56 35.57 -20.20
N ILE A 162 -4.34 34.45 -19.52
CA ILE A 162 -4.50 33.10 -20.03
C ILE A 162 -5.77 32.49 -19.43
N GLU A 163 -6.74 32.17 -20.27
CA GLU A 163 -8.06 31.65 -19.87
C GLU A 163 -8.06 30.14 -19.60
N SER A 164 -7.26 29.35 -20.37
CA SER A 164 -7.15 27.90 -20.23
C SER A 164 -5.78 27.40 -20.65
N ILE A 165 -5.44 26.17 -20.20
CA ILE A 165 -4.23 25.43 -20.60
C ILE A 165 -4.71 24.07 -21.11
N ASP A 166 -5.07 24.00 -22.39
CA ASP A 166 -5.63 22.79 -22.99
C ASP A 166 -4.61 22.04 -23.85
N THR A 167 -3.55 22.73 -24.27
CA THR A 167 -2.50 22.18 -25.13
C THR A 167 -1.12 22.40 -24.55
N LYS A 168 -0.14 21.66 -25.05
CA LYS A 168 1.27 21.87 -24.72
C LYS A 168 1.71 23.30 -25.05
N GLU A 169 1.25 23.84 -26.15
CA GLU A 169 1.55 25.20 -26.60
C GLU A 169 0.99 26.24 -25.60
N ASP A 170 -0.19 26.02 -25.04
CA ASP A 170 -0.76 26.90 -24.02
C ASP A 170 0.02 26.81 -22.72
N PHE A 171 0.42 25.59 -22.34
CA PHE A 171 1.30 25.39 -21.18
C PHE A 171 2.65 26.12 -21.33
N MET A 172 3.27 26.04 -22.50
CA MET A 172 4.52 26.74 -22.77
C MET A 172 4.36 28.27 -22.73
N LYS A 173 3.24 28.82 -23.28
CA LYS A 173 2.95 30.26 -23.18
C LYS A 173 2.73 30.69 -21.72
N TYR A 174 2.00 29.90 -20.95
CA TYR A 174 1.84 30.14 -19.52
C TYR A 174 3.17 30.19 -18.80
N MET A 175 4.04 29.17 -19.02
CA MET A 175 5.36 29.11 -18.45
C MET A 175 6.20 30.35 -18.75
N GLU A 176 6.23 30.80 -20.01
CA GLU A 176 6.96 31.98 -20.44
C GLU A 176 6.40 33.28 -19.80
N ALA A 177 5.06 33.40 -19.75
CA ALA A 177 4.41 34.57 -19.19
C ALA A 177 4.64 34.73 -17.67
N VAL A 178 4.71 33.62 -16.94
CA VAL A 178 4.80 33.59 -15.49
C VAL A 178 6.23 33.53 -14.96
N SER A 179 7.18 32.91 -15.68
CA SER A 179 8.56 32.70 -15.22
C SER A 179 9.39 33.99 -15.34
N LYS A 180 9.12 34.98 -14.50
CA LYS A 180 9.82 36.26 -14.44
C LYS A 180 9.84 36.79 -12.99
N ASP A 181 10.74 37.70 -12.72
CA ASP A 181 10.86 38.40 -11.43
C ASP A 181 10.98 37.45 -10.21
N GLY A 182 11.68 36.30 -10.39
CA GLY A 182 11.86 35.30 -9.34
C GLY A 182 10.66 34.35 -9.14
N ARG A 183 9.64 34.45 -9.98
CA ARG A 183 8.51 33.52 -10.03
C ARG A 183 8.84 32.37 -11.01
N TYR A 184 8.37 31.18 -10.71
CA TYR A 184 8.49 30.00 -11.58
C TYR A 184 7.10 29.60 -12.08
N GLY A 185 6.97 29.36 -13.39
CA GLY A 185 5.70 28.99 -14.01
C GLY A 185 5.28 27.53 -13.69
N TYR A 186 6.23 26.71 -13.29
CA TYR A 186 5.98 25.33 -12.93
C TYR A 186 6.88 24.87 -11.79
N GLY A 187 6.33 24.08 -10.89
CA GLY A 187 7.05 23.34 -9.87
C GLY A 187 6.50 21.94 -9.76
N GLY A 188 7.37 20.96 -9.84
CA GLY A 188 7.00 19.55 -9.75
C GLY A 188 7.84 18.81 -8.71
N SER A 189 7.48 17.57 -8.42
CA SER A 189 8.30 16.68 -7.61
C SER A 189 9.48 16.19 -8.43
N TRP A 190 10.69 16.38 -7.90
CA TRP A 190 11.93 15.88 -8.51
C TRP A 190 12.34 14.51 -7.96
N GLU A 191 11.47 13.87 -7.22
CA GLU A 191 11.67 12.47 -6.81
C GLU A 191 11.59 11.56 -8.04
N LYS A 192 12.53 10.61 -8.13
CA LYS A 192 12.73 9.77 -9.33
C LYS A 192 11.47 9.08 -9.88
N THR A 193 10.52 8.76 -9.01
CA THR A 193 9.26 8.12 -9.40
C THR A 193 8.31 9.09 -10.12
N TYR A 194 8.20 10.32 -9.62
CA TYR A 194 7.23 11.29 -10.13
C TYR A 194 7.70 12.03 -11.39
N VAL A 195 9.01 12.23 -11.55
CA VAL A 195 9.56 12.93 -12.72
C VAL A 195 9.14 12.29 -14.03
N PHE A 196 9.09 10.96 -14.12
CA PHE A 196 8.63 10.28 -15.33
C PHE A 196 7.14 10.47 -15.59
N ASN A 197 6.33 10.44 -14.56
CA ASN A 197 4.88 10.58 -14.68
C ASN A 197 4.46 12.01 -15.04
N GLU A 198 5.25 13.02 -14.65
CA GLU A 198 4.97 14.43 -14.92
C GLU A 198 5.46 14.88 -16.31
N LEU A 199 6.45 14.21 -16.90
CA LEU A 199 7.08 14.60 -18.15
C LEU A 199 6.76 13.70 -19.35
N ALA A 200 6.11 12.58 -19.12
CA ALA A 200 5.69 11.64 -20.16
C ALA A 200 4.38 12.05 -20.81
#